data_d7fc7ffe3e9583d81abd4386df0fbe9e
#
_entry.id   d7fc7ffe3e9583d81abd4386df0fbe9e
#
_cell.length_a   1.000
_cell.length_b   1.000
_cell.length_c   1.000
_cell.angle_alpha   90.00
_cell.angle_beta   90.00
_cell.angle_gamma   90.00
#
_symmetry.space_group_name_H-M   'P 1'
#
loop_
_entity.id
_entity.type
_entity.pdbx_description
1 polymer ?
#
loop_
_entity_poly.entity_id
_entity_poly.type
_entity_poly.pdbx_seq_one_letter_code
_entity_poly.pdbx_strand_id
1 'polypeptide(L)'
;MKIEDLVGKFQILGSNQDDTEKSYKGTLELALDKNNKIDAKWLINKSQQQFGTGFFKDNILVINFNYQGDENTIYKGVADYRCISKDILDGFWSEKYGNPLYLGEERCFRIKENILLN
;
A
#
# COMPACT_ATOMS: atom_id res chain seq x y z
N MET A 1 2.41 -17.51 -6.72
CA MET A 1 1.89 -16.23 -7.28
C MET A 1 2.99 -15.56 -8.07
N LYS A 2 2.65 -15.00 -9.20
CA LYS A 2 3.58 -14.26 -10.06
C LYS A 2 3.45 -12.76 -9.81
N ILE A 3 4.48 -11.99 -10.11
CA ILE A 3 4.45 -10.55 -9.93
C ILE A 3 3.32 -9.89 -10.72
N GLU A 4 3.00 -10.40 -11.90
CA GLU A 4 1.91 -9.89 -12.73
C GLU A 4 0.55 -10.01 -12.04
N ASP A 5 0.39 -10.95 -11.14
CA ASP A 5 -0.85 -11.14 -10.41
C ASP A 5 -1.14 -9.99 -9.45
N LEU A 6 -0.13 -9.17 -9.13
CA LEU A 6 -0.29 -8.04 -8.24
C LEU A 6 -0.86 -6.81 -8.92
N VAL A 7 -0.79 -6.74 -10.24
CA VAL A 7 -1.24 -5.55 -10.98
C VAL A 7 -2.75 -5.36 -10.79
N GLY A 8 -3.14 -4.15 -10.45
CA GLY A 8 -4.53 -3.81 -10.27
C GLY A 8 -4.75 -2.81 -9.15
N LYS A 9 -5.99 -2.67 -8.76
CA LYS A 9 -6.39 -1.70 -7.76
C LYS A 9 -7.02 -2.41 -6.56
N PHE A 10 -6.67 -1.96 -5.39
CA PHE A 10 -7.11 -2.53 -4.12
C PHE A 10 -7.76 -1.47 -3.26
N GLN A 11 -8.78 -1.87 -2.54
CA GLN A 11 -9.34 -1.05 -1.48
C GLN A 11 -8.56 -1.37 -0.20
N ILE A 12 -8.20 -0.36 0.57
CA ILE A 12 -7.41 -0.57 1.78
C ILE A 12 -8.18 -0.16 3.04
N LEU A 13 -7.93 -0.93 4.08
CA LEU A 13 -8.30 -0.61 5.44
C LEU A 13 -7.02 -0.64 6.25
N GLY A 14 -6.73 0.44 6.94
CA GLY A 14 -5.49 0.54 7.69
C GLY A 14 -5.66 1.18 9.05
N SER A 15 -4.60 1.13 9.84
CA SER A 15 -4.53 1.81 11.12
C SER A 15 -3.20 2.52 11.26
N ASN A 16 -3.22 3.63 12.01
CA ASN A 16 -2.05 4.48 12.18
C ASN A 16 -0.98 3.83 13.05
N GLN A 17 0.26 4.31 12.90
CA GLN A 17 1.42 3.85 13.67
C GLN A 17 1.46 4.55 15.02
N ASP A 18 0.43 4.34 15.83
CA ASP A 18 0.32 4.94 17.16
C ASP A 18 -0.62 4.10 18.04
N ASP A 19 -0.90 4.57 19.24
CA ASP A 19 -1.76 3.88 20.20
C ASP A 19 -3.23 4.29 20.12
N THR A 20 -3.60 5.14 19.15
CA THR A 20 -4.96 5.67 19.07
C THR A 20 -5.96 4.71 18.49
N GLU A 21 -5.50 3.66 17.81
CA GLU A 21 -6.34 2.71 17.07
C GLU A 21 -7.18 3.38 15.99
N LYS A 22 -6.80 4.59 15.58
CA LYS A 22 -7.50 5.25 14.48
C LYS A 22 -7.25 4.53 13.17
N SER A 23 -8.33 4.30 12.45
CA SER A 23 -8.28 3.64 11.15
C SER A 23 -8.40 4.65 10.02
N TYR A 24 -7.97 4.23 8.84
CA TYR A 24 -8.12 5.00 7.62
C TYR A 24 -8.55 4.07 6.49
N LYS A 25 -9.08 4.67 5.42
CA LYS A 25 -9.47 3.96 4.21
C LYS A 25 -8.80 4.61 3.01
N GLY A 26 -8.71 3.88 1.94
CA GLY A 26 -8.16 4.41 0.70
C GLY A 26 -8.08 3.36 -0.37
N THR A 27 -7.25 3.64 -1.37
CA THR A 27 -6.98 2.72 -2.47
C THR A 27 -5.48 2.60 -2.68
N LEU A 28 -5.07 1.43 -3.15
CA LEU A 28 -3.71 1.15 -3.57
C LEU A 28 -3.78 0.65 -5.01
N GLU A 29 -3.04 1.30 -5.90
CA GLU A 29 -2.92 0.86 -7.28
C GLU A 29 -1.51 0.36 -7.50
N LEU A 30 -1.40 -0.86 -8.03
CA LEU A 30 -0.12 -1.47 -8.34
C LEU A 30 -0.01 -1.66 -9.85
N ALA A 31 1.11 -1.22 -10.41
CA ALA A 31 1.41 -1.38 -11.83
C ALA A 31 2.85 -1.87 -11.97
N LEU A 32 3.17 -2.45 -13.11
CA LEU A 32 4.54 -2.82 -13.42
C LEU A 32 5.14 -1.79 -14.35
N ASP A 33 6.37 -1.39 -14.07
CA ASP A 33 7.12 -0.56 -15.00
C ASP A 33 7.80 -1.47 -16.04
N LYS A 34 8.51 -0.87 -16.99
CA LYS A 34 9.19 -1.59 -18.06
C LYS A 34 10.32 -2.48 -17.57
N ASN A 35 10.77 -2.32 -16.31
CA ASN A 35 11.83 -3.12 -15.74
C ASN A 35 11.30 -4.15 -14.73
N ASN A 36 10.00 -4.41 -14.76
CA ASN A 36 9.31 -5.32 -13.84
C ASN A 36 9.39 -4.90 -12.37
N LYS A 37 9.59 -3.63 -12.10
CA LYS A 37 9.43 -3.10 -10.76
C LYS A 37 7.98 -2.73 -10.55
N ILE A 38 7.52 -2.82 -9.33
CA ILE A 38 6.17 -2.42 -8.99
C ILE A 38 6.14 -0.95 -8.67
N ASP A 39 5.27 -0.21 -9.37
CA ASP A 39 4.95 1.16 -9.03
C ASP A 39 3.67 1.14 -8.20
N ALA A 40 3.71 1.74 -7.03
CA ALA A 40 2.59 1.81 -6.12
C ALA A 40 2.10 3.24 -5.96
N LYS A 41 0.77 3.39 -5.94
CA LYS A 41 0.13 4.68 -5.68
C LYS A 41 -0.97 4.46 -4.68
N TRP A 42 -0.93 5.22 -3.58
CA TRP A 42 -2.01 5.21 -2.59
C TRP A 42 -2.77 6.51 -2.66
N LEU A 43 -4.07 6.42 -2.43
CA LEU A 43 -4.89 7.58 -2.14
C LEU A 43 -5.55 7.32 -0.79
N ILE A 44 -5.14 8.04 0.23
CA ILE A 44 -5.59 7.85 1.60
C ILE A 44 -6.65 8.89 1.95
N ASN A 45 -7.77 8.44 2.47
CA ASN A 45 -8.88 9.32 2.89
C ASN A 45 -9.30 10.31 1.80
N LYS A 46 -9.20 9.89 0.53
CA LYS A 46 -9.60 10.67 -0.65
C LYS A 46 -8.75 11.91 -0.93
N SER A 47 -7.70 12.17 -0.16
CA SER A 47 -6.93 13.41 -0.34
C SER A 47 -5.42 13.22 -0.33
N GLN A 48 -4.87 12.33 0.47
CA GLN A 48 -3.41 12.19 0.56
C GLN A 48 -2.90 11.18 -0.45
N GLN A 49 -2.08 11.66 -1.37
CA GLN A 49 -1.42 10.80 -2.36
C GLN A 49 -0.07 10.35 -1.83
N GLN A 50 0.23 9.08 -1.98
CA GLN A 50 1.53 8.50 -1.65
C GLN A 50 2.00 7.66 -2.83
N PHE A 51 3.30 7.51 -2.97
CA PHE A 51 3.92 6.81 -4.08
C PHE A 51 5.00 5.88 -3.55
N GLY A 52 5.26 4.82 -4.29
CA GLY A 52 6.32 3.91 -3.88
C GLY A 52 6.81 3.01 -5.00
N THR A 53 7.90 2.33 -4.70
CA THR A 53 8.49 1.32 -5.56
C THR A 53 8.53 0.01 -4.80
N GLY A 54 7.98 -1.03 -5.39
CA GLY A 54 7.83 -2.33 -4.74
C GLY A 54 8.72 -3.42 -5.31
N PHE A 55 9.05 -4.34 -4.44
CA PHE A 55 9.83 -5.54 -4.76
C PHE A 55 9.06 -6.75 -4.28
N PHE A 56 9.00 -7.77 -5.09
CA PHE A 56 8.19 -8.94 -4.79
C PHE A 56 9.01 -10.21 -4.88
N LYS A 57 8.91 -11.05 -3.86
CA LYS A 57 9.51 -12.38 -3.86
C LYS A 57 8.80 -13.25 -2.82
N ASP A 58 8.57 -14.51 -3.20
CA ASP A 58 8.00 -15.52 -2.29
C ASP A 58 6.73 -15.04 -1.58
N ASN A 59 5.85 -14.43 -2.34
CA ASN A 59 4.57 -13.89 -1.88
C ASN A 59 4.70 -12.78 -0.82
N ILE A 60 5.85 -12.13 -0.79
CA ILE A 60 6.08 -10.94 0.04
C ILE A 60 6.28 -9.75 -0.88
N LEU A 61 5.55 -8.69 -0.64
CA LEU A 61 5.66 -7.43 -1.37
C LEU A 61 6.16 -6.37 -0.41
N VAL A 62 7.32 -5.81 -0.69
CA VAL A 62 7.92 -4.73 0.11
C VAL A 62 7.92 -3.47 -0.73
N ILE A 63 7.38 -2.40 -0.21
CA ILE A 63 7.29 -1.13 -0.93
C ILE A 63 7.96 -0.04 -0.11
N ASN A 64 8.90 0.65 -0.75
CA ASN A 64 9.44 1.89 -0.21
C ASN A 64 8.50 3.01 -0.64
N PHE A 65 7.87 3.69 0.30
CA PHE A 65 6.90 4.73 -0.02
C PHE A 65 7.38 6.11 0.41
N ASN A 66 6.78 7.12 -0.21
CA ASN A 66 7.00 8.50 0.17
C ASN A 66 5.74 9.32 -0.13
N TYR A 67 5.59 10.41 0.59
CA TYR A 67 4.52 11.36 0.33
C TYR A 67 4.94 12.74 0.85
N GLN A 68 4.29 13.75 0.30
CA GLN A 68 4.53 15.12 0.71
C GLN A 68 3.47 15.51 1.75
N GLY A 69 3.93 15.91 2.92
CA GLY A 69 3.07 16.40 3.97
C GLY A 69 3.04 17.92 4.02
N ASP A 70 2.79 18.45 5.20
CA ASP A 70 2.71 19.89 5.41
C ASP A 70 4.06 20.56 5.16
N GLU A 71 4.02 21.79 4.69
CA GLU A 71 5.22 22.61 4.47
C GLU A 71 6.24 21.96 3.53
N ASN A 72 5.76 21.18 2.55
CA ASN A 72 6.60 20.49 1.57
C ASN A 72 7.56 19.46 2.20
N THR A 73 7.30 19.02 3.42
CA THR A 73 8.09 17.96 4.05
C THR A 73 7.83 16.64 3.36
N ILE A 74 8.89 15.93 3.01
CA ILE A 74 8.78 14.62 2.40
C ILE A 74 8.91 13.55 3.49
N TYR A 75 7.88 12.74 3.62
CA TYR A 75 7.87 11.60 4.53
C TYR A 75 8.18 10.32 3.75
N LYS A 76 8.93 9.43 4.34
CA LYS A 76 9.35 8.16 3.73
C LYS A 76 9.10 7.02 4.70
N GLY A 77 8.85 5.85 4.15
CA GLY A 77 8.66 4.65 4.96
C GLY A 77 8.70 3.38 4.14
N VAL A 78 8.38 2.29 4.81
CA VAL A 78 8.34 0.95 4.20
C VAL A 78 7.01 0.30 4.56
N ALA A 79 6.38 -0.30 3.57
CA ALA A 79 5.21 -1.14 3.74
C ALA A 79 5.58 -2.55 3.32
N ASP A 80 5.18 -3.55 4.12
CA ASP A 80 5.50 -4.94 3.90
C ASP A 80 4.19 -5.72 3.92
N TYR A 81 3.86 -6.36 2.80
CA TYR A 81 2.62 -7.12 2.69
C TYR A 81 2.92 -8.59 2.44
N ARG A 82 2.19 -9.43 3.16
CA ARG A 82 2.08 -10.84 2.81
C ARG A 82 0.94 -10.96 1.81
N CYS A 83 1.22 -11.53 0.65
CA CYS A 83 0.20 -11.74 -0.37
C CYS A 83 -0.51 -13.04 -0.07
N ILE A 84 -1.65 -12.95 0.63
CA ILE A 84 -2.44 -14.11 1.06
C ILE A 84 -3.03 -14.80 -0.17
N SER A 85 -3.48 -14.01 -1.13
CA SER A 85 -3.94 -14.43 -2.45
C SER A 85 -3.74 -13.27 -3.40
N LYS A 86 -4.09 -13.43 -4.67
CA LYS A 86 -4.03 -12.28 -5.60
C LYS A 86 -5.07 -11.22 -5.26
N ASP A 87 -6.03 -11.51 -4.39
CA ASP A 87 -7.10 -10.57 -4.04
C ASP A 87 -6.93 -9.96 -2.65
N ILE A 88 -6.05 -10.49 -1.83
CA ILE A 88 -5.88 -10.05 -0.44
C ILE A 88 -4.41 -9.90 -0.10
N LEU A 89 -4.04 -8.70 0.30
CA LEU A 89 -2.73 -8.40 0.85
C LEU A 89 -2.90 -8.01 2.30
N ASP A 90 -2.01 -8.50 3.17
CA ASP A 90 -2.08 -8.22 4.58
C ASP A 90 -0.70 -7.80 5.06
N GLY A 91 -0.61 -6.63 5.63
CA GLY A 91 0.70 -6.10 5.96
C GLY A 91 0.74 -5.06 7.05
N PHE A 92 1.91 -4.49 7.17
CA PHE A 92 2.17 -3.42 8.11
C PHE A 92 3.15 -2.45 7.50
N TRP A 93 3.25 -1.28 8.10
CA TRP A 93 4.12 -0.23 7.59
C TRP A 93 4.72 0.58 8.74
N SER A 94 5.83 1.22 8.43
CA SER A 94 6.48 2.15 9.34
C SER A 94 7.04 3.32 8.55
N GLU A 95 6.83 4.52 9.05
CA GLU A 95 7.54 5.69 8.54
C GLU A 95 8.95 5.71 9.12
N LYS A 96 9.87 6.28 8.39
CA LYS A 96 11.29 6.33 8.78
C LYS A 96 11.47 6.91 10.18
N TYR A 97 10.68 7.91 10.53
CA TYR A 97 10.74 8.58 11.83
C TYR A 97 9.45 8.37 12.65
N GLY A 98 8.73 7.29 12.38
CA GLY A 98 7.55 6.93 13.14
C GLY A 98 7.91 6.45 14.53
N ASN A 99 6.89 6.29 15.36
CA ASN A 99 7.10 5.80 16.73
C ASN A 99 7.53 4.32 16.69
N PRO A 100 8.74 3.99 17.17
CA PRO A 100 9.25 2.64 17.06
C PRO A 100 8.53 1.61 17.93
N LEU A 101 7.63 2.04 18.79
CA LEU A 101 6.85 1.13 19.61
C LEU A 101 5.64 0.57 18.87
N TYR A 102 5.30 1.12 17.68
CA TYR A 102 4.09 0.75 16.95
C TYR A 102 4.40 0.52 15.48
N LEU A 103 3.56 -0.28 14.85
CA LEU A 103 3.52 -0.41 13.39
C LEU A 103 2.13 -0.02 12.93
N GLY A 104 2.04 0.66 11.80
CA GLY A 104 0.77 0.80 11.12
C GLY A 104 0.39 -0.53 10.49
N GLU A 105 -0.88 -0.80 10.34
CA GLU A 105 -1.37 -2.01 9.71
C GLU A 105 -2.19 -1.64 8.49
N GLU A 106 -2.19 -2.51 7.49
CA GLU A 106 -2.95 -2.26 6.27
C GLU A 106 -3.36 -3.58 5.63
N ARG A 107 -4.64 -3.72 5.37
CA ARG A 107 -5.17 -4.86 4.64
C ARG A 107 -5.78 -4.37 3.33
N CYS A 108 -5.46 -5.04 2.25
CA CYS A 108 -5.85 -4.65 0.91
C CYS A 108 -6.73 -5.71 0.29
N PHE A 109 -7.82 -5.29 -0.34
CA PHE A 109 -8.78 -6.16 -1.01
C PHE A 109 -8.92 -5.71 -2.45
N ARG A 110 -8.68 -6.60 -3.39
CA ARG A 110 -8.75 -6.27 -4.81
C ARG A 110 -10.14 -5.77 -5.20
N ILE A 111 -10.17 -4.65 -5.88
CA ILE A 111 -11.40 -4.11 -6.45
C ILE A 111 -11.63 -4.83 -7.77
N LYS A 112 -12.76 -5.51 -7.88
CA LYS A 112 -13.14 -6.20 -9.09
C LYS A 112 -14.14 -5.34 -9.83
N GLU A 113 -13.83 -5.00 -11.06
CA GLU A 113 -14.75 -4.25 -11.87
C GLU A 113 -15.94 -5.10 -12.25
N ASN A 114 -17.11 -4.54 -12.15
CA ASN A 114 -18.31 -5.20 -12.60
C ASN A 114 -18.60 -4.81 -14.04
N ILE A 115 -17.96 -5.53 -14.93
CA ILE A 115 -18.12 -5.26 -16.36
C ILE A 115 -19.39 -5.76 -16.98
N LEU A 116 -20.25 -6.36 -16.18
CA LEU A 116 -21.51 -6.86 -16.66
C LEU A 116 -22.57 -5.82 -16.71
N LEU A 117 -22.23 -4.71 -16.42
CA LEU A 117 -23.14 -3.66 -16.43
C LEU A 117 -23.63 -3.31 -17.71
N ASN A 118 -23.61 -3.84 -18.03
CA ASN A 118 -24.19 -3.49 -18.95
C ASN A 118 -24.43 -3.33 -19.59
#